data_b28b63bf22ec31356197687136da3858
#
_entry.id   b28b63bf22ec31356197687136da3858
#
_cell.length_a   1.000
_cell.length_b   1.000
_cell.length_c   1.000
_cell.angle_alpha   90.00
_cell.angle_beta   90.00
_cell.angle_gamma   90.00
#
_symmetry.space_group_name_H-M   'P 1'
#
loop_
_entity.id
_entity.type
_entity.pdbx_description
1 polymer ?
#
loop_
_entity_poly.entity_id
_entity_poly.type
_entity_poly.pdbx_seq_one_letter_code
_entity_poly.pdbx_strand_id
1 'polypeptide(L)'
;MCIIVYNDKQGGEDYMNLAYKILNAHLKEGELVPGTSICIGIDQTLTQDSTGTMAYLQLEAMNVGHVAVEKAVAYIDHNMLQTGFENMDDHEFIKSVARKHGITFSKPGNGVCHQLQLENFS
;
A
#
# COMPACT_ATOMS: atom_id res chain seq x y z
N MET A 1 -11.67 0.07 -1.55
CA MET A 1 -11.03 0.37 -2.85
C MET A 1 -11.76 -0.40 -3.94
N CYS A 2 -12.14 0.27 -5.04
CA CYS A 2 -12.74 -0.39 -6.20
C CYS A 2 -11.68 -0.68 -7.26
N ILE A 3 -11.66 -1.90 -7.76
CA ILE A 3 -10.67 -2.38 -8.74
C ILE A 3 -11.43 -2.99 -9.92
N ILE A 4 -10.94 -2.77 -11.16
CA ILE A 4 -11.42 -3.46 -12.34
C ILE A 4 -10.49 -4.66 -12.59
N VAL A 5 -11.07 -5.85 -12.61
CA VAL A 5 -10.31 -7.09 -12.85
C VAL A 5 -10.32 -7.40 -14.35
N TYR A 6 -9.13 -7.45 -14.96
CA TYR A 6 -8.93 -7.92 -16.33
C TYR A 6 -8.32 -9.31 -16.28
N ASN A 7 -8.94 -10.28 -16.94
CA ASN A 7 -8.35 -11.59 -17.15
C ASN A 7 -8.68 -12.10 -18.56
N ASP A 8 -7.70 -12.69 -19.20
CA ASP A 8 -7.88 -13.42 -20.47
C ASP A 8 -8.48 -14.80 -20.16
N LYS A 9 -9.57 -15.12 -20.84
CA LYS A 9 -10.32 -16.36 -20.62
C LYS A 9 -9.47 -17.59 -20.94
N GLN A 10 -9.25 -18.45 -19.96
CA GLN A 10 -9.15 -19.90 -20.24
C GLN A 10 -9.83 -20.67 -19.10
N GLY A 11 -10.76 -21.47 -19.51
CA GLY A 11 -11.80 -22.17 -18.85
C GLY A 11 -11.50 -23.09 -17.68
N GLY A 12 -12.59 -23.51 -17.02
CA GLY A 12 -12.69 -24.69 -16.18
C GLY A 12 -12.70 -24.37 -14.69
N GLU A 13 -13.81 -24.70 -14.07
CA GLU A 13 -13.98 -24.83 -12.64
C GLU A 13 -12.84 -25.64 -12.04
N ASP A 14 -12.11 -25.08 -11.11
CA ASP A 14 -11.33 -25.70 -10.03
C ASP A 14 -9.89 -25.19 -9.83
N TYR A 15 -9.43 -24.16 -10.51
CA TYR A 15 -8.12 -23.56 -10.21
C TYR A 15 -8.21 -22.05 -9.97
N MET A 16 -8.76 -21.65 -8.81
CA MET A 16 -8.55 -20.27 -8.35
C MET A 16 -7.04 -20.09 -8.08
N ASN A 17 -6.39 -19.28 -8.90
CA ASN A 17 -5.01 -18.88 -8.63
C ASN A 17 -4.93 -18.04 -7.35
N LEU A 18 -3.72 -17.83 -6.84
CA LEU A 18 -3.52 -17.12 -5.58
C LEU A 18 -4.16 -15.72 -5.58
N ALA A 19 -4.06 -14.98 -6.69
CA ALA A 19 -4.64 -13.64 -6.80
C ALA A 19 -6.17 -13.68 -6.62
N TYR A 20 -6.86 -14.62 -7.28
CA TYR A 20 -8.31 -14.79 -7.11
C TYR A 20 -8.69 -15.20 -5.69
N LYS A 21 -7.90 -16.05 -5.03
CA LYS A 21 -8.15 -16.44 -3.64
C LYS A 21 -8.07 -15.23 -2.70
N ILE A 22 -7.05 -14.40 -2.86
CA ILE A 22 -6.86 -13.17 -2.07
C ILE A 22 -8.00 -12.19 -2.34
N LEU A 23 -8.31 -11.91 -3.62
CA LEU A 23 -9.40 -11.00 -3.98
C LEU A 23 -10.75 -11.47 -3.44
N ASN A 24 -11.03 -12.78 -3.54
CA ASN A 24 -12.28 -13.36 -3.03
C ASN A 24 -12.39 -13.25 -1.51
N ALA A 25 -11.31 -13.46 -0.79
CA ALA A 25 -11.28 -13.33 0.67
C ALA A 25 -11.56 -11.89 1.14
N HIS A 26 -11.21 -10.89 0.31
CA HIS A 26 -11.39 -9.47 0.62
C HIS A 26 -12.59 -8.82 -0.09
N LEU A 27 -13.35 -9.58 -0.88
CA LEU A 27 -14.47 -9.06 -1.66
C LEU A 27 -15.57 -8.51 -0.73
N LYS A 28 -15.97 -7.26 -0.95
CA LYS A 28 -17.07 -6.59 -0.22
C LYS A 28 -18.30 -6.39 -1.10
N GLU A 29 -18.10 -6.03 -2.37
CA GLU A 29 -19.18 -5.80 -3.33
C GLU A 29 -18.73 -6.20 -4.73
N GLY A 30 -19.70 -6.66 -5.55
CA GLY A 30 -19.49 -7.09 -6.92
C GLY A 30 -19.24 -8.59 -7.04
N GLU A 31 -18.91 -9.03 -8.24
CA GLU A 31 -18.58 -10.42 -8.56
C GLU A 31 -17.20 -10.50 -9.21
N LEU A 32 -16.41 -11.53 -8.86
CA LEU A 32 -15.08 -11.75 -9.43
C LEU A 32 -15.14 -12.27 -10.87
N VAL A 33 -15.73 -11.46 -11.75
CA VAL A 33 -15.81 -11.72 -13.18
C VAL A 33 -14.91 -10.75 -13.93
N PRO A 34 -14.04 -11.22 -14.85
CA PRO A 34 -13.18 -10.37 -15.64
C PRO A 34 -13.94 -9.24 -16.35
N GLY A 35 -13.44 -8.01 -16.26
CA GLY A 35 -14.07 -6.82 -16.86
C GLY A 35 -15.12 -6.14 -15.99
N THR A 36 -15.44 -6.68 -14.82
CA THR A 36 -16.35 -6.03 -13.86
C THR A 36 -15.61 -5.24 -12.79
N SER A 37 -16.27 -4.21 -12.25
CA SER A 37 -15.78 -3.48 -11.08
C SER A 37 -16.13 -4.22 -9.80
N ILE A 38 -15.17 -4.34 -8.89
CA ILE A 38 -15.38 -4.91 -7.56
C ILE A 38 -14.89 -3.96 -6.48
N CYS A 39 -15.46 -4.06 -5.28
CA CYS A 39 -14.94 -3.41 -4.09
C CYS A 39 -14.33 -4.45 -3.16
N ILE A 40 -13.10 -4.20 -2.72
CA ILE A 40 -12.38 -5.06 -1.77
C ILE A 40 -12.02 -4.30 -0.49
N GLY A 41 -12.01 -5.00 0.62
CA GLY A 41 -11.44 -4.54 1.88
C GLY A 41 -9.92 -4.46 1.76
N ILE A 42 -9.32 -3.51 2.46
CA ILE A 42 -7.87 -3.35 2.58
C ILE A 42 -7.51 -3.42 4.05
N ASP A 43 -6.69 -4.38 4.44
CA ASP A 43 -6.26 -4.58 5.82
C ASP A 43 -4.96 -3.85 6.11
N GLN A 44 -4.07 -3.81 5.13
CA GLN A 44 -2.74 -3.23 5.26
C GLN A 44 -2.41 -2.28 4.11
N THR A 45 -1.61 -1.26 4.39
CA THR A 45 -1.02 -0.39 3.38
C THR A 45 0.48 -0.28 3.56
N LEU A 46 1.18 -0.26 2.43
CA LEU A 46 2.61 -0.03 2.33
C LEU A 46 2.84 1.20 1.46
N THR A 47 3.65 2.12 1.93
CA THR A 47 4.22 3.21 1.13
C THR A 47 5.74 3.17 1.22
N GLN A 48 6.42 3.66 0.21
CA GLN A 48 7.87 3.80 0.19
C GLN A 48 8.25 5.23 -0.23
N ASP A 49 9.48 5.64 0.02
CA ASP A 49 9.89 7.04 -0.06
C ASP A 49 9.90 7.63 -1.47
N SER A 50 10.08 6.84 -2.53
CA SER A 50 10.10 7.43 -3.89
C SER A 50 8.74 7.93 -4.38
N THR A 51 7.63 7.44 -3.80
CA THR A 51 6.26 7.87 -4.12
C THR A 51 5.47 8.34 -2.89
N GLY A 52 5.97 8.09 -1.71
CA GLY A 52 5.29 8.33 -0.44
C GLY A 52 4.99 9.80 -0.20
N THR A 53 5.90 10.70 -0.55
CA THR A 53 5.68 12.15 -0.40
C THR A 53 4.43 12.60 -1.15
N MET A 54 4.25 12.18 -2.40
CA MET A 54 3.05 12.51 -3.18
C MET A 54 1.78 11.91 -2.59
N ALA A 55 1.83 10.64 -2.17
CA ALA A 55 0.70 9.96 -1.55
C ALA A 55 0.26 10.68 -0.26
N TYR A 56 1.21 11.08 0.56
CA TYR A 56 0.93 11.77 1.82
C TYR A 56 0.49 13.23 1.65
N LEU A 57 0.95 13.92 0.62
CA LEU A 57 0.39 15.23 0.25
C LEU A 57 -1.10 15.12 -0.10
N GLN A 58 -1.50 14.06 -0.82
CA GLN A 58 -2.91 13.79 -1.11
C GLN A 58 -3.69 13.43 0.17
N LEU A 59 -3.12 12.61 1.04
CA LEU A 59 -3.72 12.26 2.33
C LEU A 59 -3.99 13.52 3.18
N GLU A 60 -3.01 14.44 3.27
CA GLU A 60 -3.17 15.71 3.95
C GLU A 60 -4.27 16.59 3.31
N ALA A 61 -4.32 16.64 1.97
CA ALA A 61 -5.34 17.39 1.23
C ALA A 61 -6.77 16.84 1.47
N MET A 62 -6.91 15.55 1.73
CA MET A 62 -8.20 14.93 2.08
C MET A 62 -8.67 15.26 3.50
N ASN A 63 -7.82 15.84 4.33
CA ASN A 63 -8.11 16.23 5.71
C ASN A 63 -8.67 15.08 6.58
N VAL A 64 -8.18 13.86 6.40
CA VAL A 64 -8.53 12.71 7.25
C VAL A 64 -7.68 12.71 8.52
N GLY A 65 -8.27 12.34 9.65
CA GLY A 65 -7.59 12.40 10.95
C GLY A 65 -6.49 11.35 11.10
N HIS A 66 -6.75 10.13 10.64
CA HIS A 66 -5.80 9.02 10.66
C HIS A 66 -6.21 7.97 9.62
N VAL A 67 -5.29 7.07 9.27
CA VAL A 67 -5.59 5.96 8.35
C VAL A 67 -6.53 4.94 9.02
N ALA A 68 -7.45 4.40 8.23
CA ALA A 68 -8.49 3.48 8.72
C ALA A 68 -8.11 2.00 8.64
N VAL A 69 -6.99 1.66 8.00
CA VAL A 69 -6.53 0.28 7.89
C VAL A 69 -5.91 -0.21 9.20
N GLU A 70 -5.97 -1.51 9.43
CA GLU A 70 -5.40 -2.15 10.62
C GLU A 70 -3.89 -1.89 10.73
N LYS A 71 -3.18 -1.97 9.61
CA LYS A 71 -1.74 -1.73 9.56
C LYS A 71 -1.33 -0.85 8.38
N ALA A 72 -0.73 0.29 8.70
CA ALA A 72 -0.11 1.17 7.72
C ALA A 72 1.38 1.33 8.03
N VAL A 73 2.25 1.15 7.03
CA VAL A 73 3.70 1.29 7.19
C VAL A 73 4.27 2.16 6.08
N ALA A 74 5.09 3.12 6.48
CA ALA A 74 5.87 3.99 5.61
C ALA A 74 7.34 3.59 5.67
N TYR A 75 7.90 3.16 4.56
CA TYR A 75 9.28 2.70 4.44
C TYR A 75 10.16 3.76 3.78
N ILE A 76 11.40 3.85 4.26
CA ILE A 76 12.47 4.60 3.60
C ILE A 76 13.50 3.59 3.14
N ASP A 77 13.49 3.23 1.85
CA ASP A 77 14.34 2.19 1.30
C ASP A 77 14.77 2.37 -0.16
N HIS A 78 14.24 3.37 -0.88
CA HIS A 78 14.57 3.64 -2.29
C HIS A 78 15.58 4.78 -2.44
N ASN A 79 15.28 5.97 -1.93
CA ASN A 79 16.11 7.17 -2.07
C ASN A 79 17.14 7.28 -0.94
N MET A 80 17.97 6.26 -0.80
CA MET A 80 18.91 6.12 0.32
C MET A 80 20.17 6.98 0.15
N LEU A 81 20.56 7.30 -1.09
CA LEU A 81 21.73 8.10 -1.38
C LEU A 81 21.41 9.59 -1.33
N GLN A 82 22.04 10.30 -0.42
CA GLN A 82 21.86 11.74 -0.25
C GLN A 82 22.93 12.50 -1.04
N THR A 83 22.54 13.13 -2.15
CA THR A 83 23.42 14.01 -2.94
C THR A 83 23.11 15.50 -2.76
N GLY A 84 21.95 15.81 -2.19
CA GLY A 84 21.45 17.14 -1.83
C GLY A 84 20.56 17.00 -0.60
N PHE A 85 19.68 17.95 -0.38
CA PHE A 85 18.78 17.97 0.79
C PHE A 85 17.41 17.36 0.47
N GLU A 86 17.05 17.18 -0.80
CA GLU A 86 15.70 16.88 -1.25
C GLU A 86 15.18 15.55 -0.69
N ASN A 87 15.97 14.49 -0.79
CA ASN A 87 15.58 13.19 -0.25
C ASN A 87 15.42 13.23 1.27
N MET A 88 16.29 13.96 1.97
CA MET A 88 16.19 14.10 3.42
C MET A 88 14.93 14.87 3.83
N ASP A 89 14.58 15.93 3.11
CA ASP A 89 13.34 16.70 3.34
C ASP A 89 12.11 15.82 3.12
N ASP A 90 12.08 15.02 2.06
CA ASP A 90 11.03 14.03 1.81
C ASP A 90 10.93 12.99 2.95
N HIS A 91 12.04 12.47 3.43
CA HIS A 91 12.06 11.52 4.54
C HIS A 91 11.52 12.12 5.85
N GLU A 92 11.90 13.34 6.19
CA GLU A 92 11.39 14.03 7.38
C GLU A 92 9.90 14.40 7.22
N PHE A 93 9.46 14.78 6.02
CA PHE A 93 8.04 14.98 5.73
C PHE A 93 7.25 13.68 5.94
N ILE A 94 7.65 12.57 5.30
CA ILE A 94 7.01 11.25 5.45
C ILE A 94 6.93 10.85 6.93
N LYS A 95 8.01 11.01 7.66
CA LYS A 95 8.09 10.71 9.09
C LYS A 95 7.11 11.56 9.91
N SER A 96 6.98 12.85 9.60
CA SER A 96 6.05 13.77 10.27
C SER A 96 4.59 13.38 10.05
N VAL A 97 4.24 13.06 8.79
CA VAL A 97 2.89 12.60 8.42
C VAL A 97 2.58 11.24 9.04
N ALA A 98 3.53 10.30 8.99
CA ALA A 98 3.38 8.99 9.62
C ALA A 98 3.06 9.13 11.12
N ARG A 99 3.76 10.00 11.82
CA ARG A 99 3.50 10.30 13.24
C ARG A 99 2.11 10.89 13.48
N LYS A 100 1.69 11.82 12.62
CA LYS A 100 0.39 12.50 12.72
C LYS A 100 -0.78 11.54 12.54
N HIS A 101 -0.67 10.60 11.58
CA HIS A 101 -1.77 9.71 11.17
C HIS A 101 -1.70 8.29 11.75
N GLY A 102 -0.77 8.03 12.69
CA GLY A 102 -0.63 6.72 13.33
C GLY A 102 -0.02 5.64 12.43
N ILE A 103 0.75 6.04 11.41
CA ILE A 103 1.42 5.15 10.48
C ILE A 103 2.77 4.71 11.08
N THR A 104 3.10 3.42 11.00
CA THR A 104 4.40 2.92 11.43
C THR A 104 5.49 3.42 10.47
N PHE A 105 6.53 4.06 11.00
CA PHE A 105 7.63 4.57 10.20
C PHE A 105 8.84 3.62 10.26
N SER A 106 9.22 3.06 9.12
CA SER A 106 10.43 2.26 8.96
C SER A 106 11.56 3.15 8.45
N LYS A 107 12.52 3.42 9.34
CA LYS A 107 13.64 4.34 9.07
C LYS A 107 14.62 3.80 8.04
N PRO A 108 15.46 4.67 7.43
CA PRO A 108 16.54 4.27 6.55
C PRO A 108 17.44 3.20 7.19
N GLY A 109 17.81 2.19 6.40
CA GLY A 109 18.69 1.10 6.82
C GLY A 109 18.03 -0.10 7.46
N ASN A 110 16.71 -0.09 7.68
CA ASN A 110 16.00 -1.26 8.22
C ASN A 110 15.91 -2.41 7.20
N GLY A 111 15.83 -2.13 5.92
CA GLY A 111 15.73 -3.13 4.85
C GLY A 111 14.74 -2.74 3.76
N VAL A 112 14.53 -3.63 2.81
CA VAL A 112 13.65 -3.45 1.65
C VAL A 112 12.18 -3.59 2.07
N CYS A 113 11.35 -2.63 1.67
CA CYS A 113 9.96 -2.51 2.10
C CYS A 113 9.13 -3.79 1.86
N HIS A 114 9.23 -4.38 0.66
CA HIS A 114 8.45 -5.57 0.31
C HIS A 114 8.81 -6.77 1.20
N GLN A 115 10.10 -6.97 1.45
CA GLN A 115 10.56 -8.06 2.30
C GLN A 115 10.15 -7.85 3.75
N LEU A 116 10.38 -6.65 4.28
CA LEU A 116 10.01 -6.32 5.66
C LEU A 116 8.50 -6.41 5.91
N GLN A 117 7.68 -6.01 4.92
CA GLN A 117 6.22 -6.10 5.04
C GLN A 117 5.78 -7.57 5.15
N LEU A 118 6.30 -8.43 4.27
CA LEU A 118 5.98 -9.86 4.27
C LEU A 118 6.45 -10.56 5.55
N GLU A 119 7.65 -10.24 6.04
CA GLU A 119 8.22 -10.89 7.22
C GLU A 119 7.56 -10.48 8.54
N ASN A 120 7.03 -9.27 8.63
CA ASN A 120 6.57 -8.72 9.90
C ASN A 120 5.06 -8.57 10.01
N PHE A 121 4.33 -8.50 8.90
CA PHE A 121 2.92 -8.10 8.92
C PHE A 121 1.99 -8.95 8.03
N SER A 122 2.51 -9.95 7.28
CA SER A 122 1.69 -10.81 6.41
C SER A 122 1.50 -12.20 6.98
#